data_a309d74b284623f885fc809854992cd6
#
_entry.id   a309d74b284623f885fc809854992cd6
#
_cell.length_a   1.000
_cell.length_b   1.000
_cell.length_c   1.000
_cell.angle_alpha   90.00
_cell.angle_beta   90.00
_cell.angle_gamma   90.00
#
_symmetry.space_group_name_H-M   'P 1'
#
loop_
_entity.id
_entity.type
_entity.pdbx_description
1 polymer ?
#
loop_
_entity_poly.entity_id
_entity_poly.type
_entity_poly.pdbx_seq_one_letter_code
_entity_poly.pdbx_strand_id
1 'polypeptide(L)'
;MTISPNKKIYFASDQHFGAPTPEASFPREQKFVAWLEEVKKDAECIFLLGDLFDFWFEYKTVVPRGFVRVLGKLAEIRDSGIPIYFFVGNHDLWMDDYFEKELNIPVYHNNQEYEFNGKTFLIGHGDGKGPGDKGYKRMKKVFTSSFSKWIYRWLHPDIGVKLAQYLSVKNKLISGDADVKFLGEENEWLVLYAKRKLETKHFNYLIFGHRHLPMVLKVGENAQYINLGDWISYFTYGVFDGEKFELKEY
;
A
#
# COMPACT_ATOMS: atom_id res chain seq x y z
N MET A 1 -15.00 -15.34 2.51
CA MET A 1 -13.98 -16.35 2.13
C MET A 1 -13.55 -17.10 3.37
N THR A 2 -13.45 -18.43 3.29
CA THR A 2 -12.92 -19.26 4.40
C THR A 2 -11.44 -19.50 4.13
N ILE A 3 -10.61 -19.28 5.13
CA ILE A 3 -9.17 -19.50 5.04
C ILE A 3 -8.89 -20.99 5.19
N SER A 4 -8.07 -21.55 4.34
CA SER A 4 -7.66 -22.96 4.38
C SER A 4 -6.90 -23.29 5.68
N PRO A 5 -6.98 -24.52 6.21
CA PRO A 5 -6.25 -24.93 7.42
C PRO A 5 -4.74 -24.62 7.28
N ASN A 6 -4.15 -24.05 8.31
CA ASN A 6 -2.73 -23.66 8.38
C ASN A 6 -2.30 -22.59 7.37
N LYS A 7 -3.23 -21.92 6.71
CA LYS A 7 -2.96 -20.79 5.83
C LYS A 7 -3.23 -19.46 6.56
N LYS A 8 -2.60 -18.40 6.07
CA LYS A 8 -2.65 -17.06 6.64
C LYS A 8 -2.84 -16.01 5.55
N ILE A 9 -3.40 -14.87 5.92
CA ILE A 9 -3.45 -13.69 5.06
C ILE A 9 -2.36 -12.72 5.50
N TYR A 10 -1.58 -12.24 4.53
CA TYR A 10 -0.48 -11.32 4.76
C TYR A 10 -0.78 -9.93 4.19
N PHE A 11 -0.29 -8.91 4.89
CA PHE A 11 -0.52 -7.51 4.53
C PHE A 11 0.80 -6.74 4.62
N ALA A 12 1.13 -5.98 3.58
CA ALA A 12 2.28 -5.08 3.59
C ALA A 12 1.95 -3.76 2.89
N SER A 13 2.65 -2.68 3.23
CA SER A 13 2.43 -1.35 2.68
C SER A 13 3.71 -0.52 2.73
N ASP A 14 3.76 0.56 1.92
CA ASP A 14 4.76 1.63 2.04
C ASP A 14 6.20 1.15 1.87
N GLN A 15 6.47 0.38 0.82
CA GLN A 15 7.81 -0.09 0.48
C GLN A 15 8.67 1.00 -0.16
N HIS A 16 8.07 1.91 -0.94
CA HIS A 16 8.71 3.02 -1.63
C HIS A 16 9.99 2.62 -2.38
N PHE A 17 9.91 1.57 -3.20
CA PHE A 17 11.06 1.17 -4.00
C PHE A 17 11.45 2.28 -4.97
N GLY A 18 12.73 2.59 -5.03
CA GLY A 18 13.30 3.69 -5.78
C GLY A 18 13.68 4.91 -4.93
N ALA A 19 13.16 5.04 -3.70
CA ALA A 19 13.50 6.14 -2.80
C ALA A 19 14.57 5.76 -1.75
N PRO A 20 15.45 6.67 -1.32
CA PRO A 20 15.70 8.01 -1.90
C PRO A 20 16.42 7.95 -3.24
N THR A 21 17.08 6.84 -3.56
CA THR A 21 17.68 6.51 -4.86
C THR A 21 17.47 5.02 -5.15
N PRO A 22 17.53 4.57 -6.41
CA PRO A 22 17.45 3.14 -6.74
C PRO A 22 18.48 2.30 -6.00
N GLU A 23 19.72 2.78 -5.87
CA GLU A 23 20.81 2.07 -5.21
C GLU A 23 20.56 1.93 -3.71
N ALA A 24 20.11 2.97 -3.04
CA ALA A 24 19.79 2.95 -1.61
C ALA A 24 18.53 2.10 -1.31
N SER A 25 17.62 2.03 -2.25
CA SER A 25 16.39 1.23 -2.16
C SER A 25 16.61 -0.26 -2.42
N PHE A 26 17.67 -0.63 -3.14
CA PHE A 26 17.89 -2.00 -3.58
C PHE A 26 18.00 -3.04 -2.45
N PRO A 27 18.72 -2.80 -1.32
CA PRO A 27 18.71 -3.72 -0.19
C PRO A 27 17.32 -3.94 0.41
N ARG A 28 16.46 -2.90 0.39
CA ARG A 28 15.07 -3.00 0.85
C ARG A 28 14.24 -3.87 -0.09
N GLU A 29 14.40 -3.72 -1.41
CA GLU A 29 13.78 -4.60 -2.39
C GLU A 29 14.18 -6.06 -2.16
N GLN A 30 15.47 -6.33 -1.94
CA GLN A 30 15.96 -7.69 -1.65
C GLN A 30 15.35 -8.25 -0.36
N LYS A 31 15.28 -7.44 0.71
CA LYS A 31 14.67 -7.84 1.98
C LYS A 31 13.18 -8.17 1.81
N PHE A 32 12.44 -7.35 1.06
CA PHE A 32 11.03 -7.59 0.77
C PHE A 32 10.82 -8.86 -0.07
N VAL A 33 11.66 -9.11 -1.07
CA VAL A 33 11.63 -10.34 -1.87
C VAL A 33 11.90 -11.57 -1.01
N ALA A 34 12.82 -11.50 -0.04
CA ALA A 34 13.07 -12.57 0.91
C ALA A 34 11.85 -12.82 1.82
N TRP A 35 11.19 -11.76 2.31
CA TRP A 35 9.93 -11.89 3.03
C TRP A 35 8.83 -12.54 2.19
N LEU A 36 8.66 -12.13 0.94
CA LEU A 36 7.71 -12.76 0.02
C LEU A 36 7.97 -14.26 -0.16
N GLU A 37 9.24 -14.69 -0.23
CA GLU A 37 9.59 -16.10 -0.30
C GLU A 37 9.23 -16.88 0.97
N GLU A 38 9.31 -16.25 2.13
CA GLU A 38 8.89 -16.87 3.39
C GLU A 38 7.39 -17.01 3.50
N VAL A 39 6.66 -15.92 3.28
CA VAL A 39 5.20 -15.91 3.44
C VAL A 39 4.47 -16.74 2.38
N LYS A 40 5.05 -16.89 1.19
CA LYS A 40 4.56 -17.78 0.13
C LYS A 40 4.27 -19.20 0.61
N LYS A 41 4.99 -19.70 1.61
CA LYS A 41 4.87 -21.08 2.09
C LYS A 41 3.50 -21.38 2.70
N ASP A 42 2.89 -20.41 3.39
CA ASP A 42 1.62 -20.57 4.07
C ASP A 42 0.61 -19.44 3.77
N ALA A 43 0.86 -18.60 2.77
CA ALA A 43 -0.10 -17.60 2.35
C ALA A 43 -1.36 -18.24 1.74
N GLU A 44 -2.53 -17.82 2.21
CA GLU A 44 -3.81 -17.96 1.52
C GLU A 44 -3.94 -16.89 0.44
N CYS A 45 -3.58 -15.64 0.80
CA CYS A 45 -3.45 -14.51 -0.11
C CYS A 45 -2.57 -13.42 0.51
N ILE A 46 -2.14 -12.47 -0.33
CA ILE A 46 -1.28 -11.35 0.07
C ILE A 46 -1.94 -10.05 -0.36
N PHE A 47 -2.00 -9.07 0.55
CA PHE A 47 -2.48 -7.72 0.30
C PHE A 47 -1.31 -6.74 0.32
N LEU A 48 -1.12 -6.00 -0.77
CA LEU A 48 -0.17 -4.89 -0.89
C LEU A 48 -0.97 -3.59 -0.89
N LEU A 49 -0.82 -2.80 0.18
CA LEU A 49 -1.72 -1.67 0.45
C LEU A 49 -1.16 -0.33 -0.04
N GLY A 50 -0.50 -0.32 -1.19
CA GLY A 50 -0.05 0.89 -1.88
C GLY A 50 1.34 1.37 -1.48
N ASP A 51 1.81 2.37 -2.22
CA ASP A 51 3.16 2.93 -2.10
C ASP A 51 4.26 1.85 -2.19
N LEU A 52 4.03 0.85 -3.07
CA LEU A 52 5.04 -0.16 -3.38
C LEU A 52 6.25 0.50 -4.05
N PHE A 53 5.99 1.41 -4.98
CA PHE A 53 7.00 2.22 -5.66
C PHE A 53 6.92 3.66 -5.18
N ASP A 54 8.07 4.33 -5.08
CA ASP A 54 8.10 5.76 -4.78
C ASP A 54 7.55 6.62 -5.92
N PHE A 55 7.55 6.07 -7.12
CA PHE A 55 6.90 6.61 -8.29
C PHE A 55 6.60 5.49 -9.30
N TRP A 56 5.38 5.49 -9.86
CA TRP A 56 4.97 4.61 -10.94
C TRP A 56 4.15 5.35 -11.98
N PHE A 57 4.45 5.14 -13.25
CA PHE A 57 3.68 5.65 -14.38
C PHE A 57 3.74 4.68 -15.55
N GLU A 58 2.60 4.39 -16.15
CA GLU A 58 2.49 3.49 -17.29
C GLU A 58 2.37 4.29 -18.59
N TYR A 59 3.42 4.24 -19.40
CA TYR A 59 3.36 4.60 -20.80
C TYR A 59 2.69 3.45 -21.59
N LYS A 60 2.40 3.65 -22.87
CA LYS A 60 1.73 2.60 -23.67
C LYS A 60 2.56 1.31 -23.79
N THR A 61 3.88 1.42 -23.85
CA THR A 61 4.79 0.31 -24.14
C THR A 61 5.97 0.21 -23.16
N VAL A 62 6.07 1.11 -22.20
CA VAL A 62 7.17 1.13 -21.21
C VAL A 62 6.65 1.48 -19.83
N VAL A 63 7.30 0.91 -18.83
CA VAL A 63 7.14 1.21 -17.40
C VAL A 63 8.48 1.68 -16.83
N PRO A 64 8.50 2.26 -15.62
CA PRO A 64 9.76 2.65 -14.99
C PRO A 64 10.76 1.50 -14.93
N ARG A 65 12.01 1.80 -15.25
CA ARG A 65 13.11 0.84 -15.23
C ARG A 65 13.47 0.47 -13.80
N GLY A 66 13.74 -0.82 -13.56
CA GLY A 66 14.12 -1.38 -12.26
C GLY A 66 13.07 -2.36 -11.74
N PHE A 67 13.14 -2.65 -10.45
CA PHE A 67 12.15 -3.46 -9.72
C PHE A 67 11.96 -4.90 -10.23
N VAL A 68 12.90 -5.39 -11.03
CA VAL A 68 12.80 -6.70 -11.69
C VAL A 68 12.65 -7.84 -10.70
N ARG A 69 13.27 -7.72 -9.51
CA ARG A 69 13.21 -8.77 -8.48
C ARG A 69 11.86 -8.86 -7.84
N VAL A 70 11.31 -7.73 -7.41
CA VAL A 70 9.98 -7.71 -6.79
C VAL A 70 8.91 -8.05 -7.81
N LEU A 71 8.95 -7.51 -9.02
CA LEU A 71 7.98 -7.84 -10.08
C LEU A 71 8.05 -9.33 -10.46
N GLY A 72 9.26 -9.88 -10.62
CA GLY A 72 9.46 -11.30 -10.88
C GLY A 72 8.99 -12.20 -9.73
N LYS A 73 9.19 -11.78 -8.46
CA LYS A 73 8.69 -12.53 -7.30
C LYS A 73 7.16 -12.49 -7.22
N LEU A 74 6.54 -11.35 -7.50
CA LEU A 74 5.07 -11.24 -7.55
C LEU A 74 4.49 -12.13 -8.66
N ALA A 75 5.10 -12.13 -9.86
CA ALA A 75 4.71 -13.03 -10.95
C ALA A 75 4.82 -14.50 -10.51
N GLU A 76 5.94 -14.92 -9.97
CA GLU A 76 6.17 -16.30 -9.48
C GLU A 76 5.10 -16.73 -8.45
N ILE A 77 4.77 -15.85 -7.49
CA ILE A 77 3.75 -16.14 -6.48
C ILE A 77 2.37 -16.29 -7.14
N ARG A 78 2.03 -15.41 -8.07
CA ARG A 78 0.78 -15.50 -8.83
C ARG A 78 0.69 -16.76 -9.66
N ASP A 79 1.76 -17.13 -10.33
CA ASP A 79 1.85 -18.35 -11.13
C ASP A 79 1.75 -19.62 -10.27
N SER A 80 2.16 -19.55 -9.00
CA SER A 80 1.95 -20.64 -8.04
C SER A 80 0.52 -20.76 -7.52
N GLY A 81 -0.40 -19.86 -7.96
CA GLY A 81 -1.82 -19.89 -7.64
C GLY A 81 -2.21 -19.07 -6.39
N ILE A 82 -1.27 -18.39 -5.71
CA ILE A 82 -1.56 -17.58 -4.53
C ILE A 82 -2.10 -16.21 -4.99
N PRO A 83 -3.32 -15.81 -4.56
CA PRO A 83 -3.86 -14.50 -4.87
C PRO A 83 -3.05 -13.37 -4.25
N ILE A 84 -2.77 -12.34 -5.04
CA ILE A 84 -2.23 -11.06 -4.56
C ILE A 84 -3.24 -9.98 -4.94
N TYR A 85 -3.50 -9.05 -4.02
CA TYR A 85 -4.37 -7.90 -4.21
C TYR A 85 -3.56 -6.62 -4.01
N PHE A 86 -3.61 -5.71 -4.98
CA PHE A 86 -2.86 -4.47 -4.92
C PHE A 86 -3.80 -3.27 -4.75
N PHE A 87 -3.49 -2.41 -3.78
CA PHE A 87 -4.15 -1.13 -3.59
C PHE A 87 -3.21 -0.01 -4.02
N VAL A 88 -3.75 0.97 -4.70
CA VAL A 88 -2.98 2.13 -5.15
C VAL A 88 -2.80 3.10 -3.98
N GLY A 89 -1.56 3.49 -3.74
CA GLY A 89 -1.21 4.56 -2.80
C GLY A 89 -1.09 5.93 -3.47
N ASN A 90 -0.54 6.90 -2.77
CA ASN A 90 -0.36 8.25 -3.32
C ASN A 90 0.90 8.38 -4.18
N HIS A 91 1.88 7.52 -4.04
CA HIS A 91 3.10 7.52 -4.86
C HIS A 91 2.96 6.71 -6.15
N ASP A 92 2.09 5.72 -6.16
CA ASP A 92 1.79 4.90 -7.33
C ASP A 92 0.37 5.16 -7.91
N LEU A 93 -0.12 6.39 -7.75
CA LEU A 93 -1.44 6.87 -8.22
C LEU A 93 -1.72 6.62 -9.71
N TRP A 94 -0.68 6.50 -10.51
CA TRP A 94 -0.78 6.31 -11.95
C TRP A 94 -0.60 4.85 -12.37
N MET A 95 -0.72 3.92 -11.42
CA MET A 95 -0.94 2.51 -11.70
C MET A 95 -2.20 2.39 -12.56
N ASP A 96 -2.09 1.72 -13.70
CA ASP A 96 -3.19 1.56 -14.66
C ASP A 96 -3.50 0.07 -14.84
N ASP A 97 -3.03 -0.58 -15.87
CA ASP A 97 -3.40 -1.96 -16.18
C ASP A 97 -2.21 -2.96 -16.20
N TYR A 98 -1.00 -2.50 -15.94
CA TYR A 98 0.21 -3.33 -15.99
C TYR A 98 0.12 -4.52 -15.01
N PHE A 99 -0.26 -4.28 -13.75
CA PHE A 99 -0.37 -5.36 -12.77
C PHE A 99 -1.48 -6.35 -13.11
N GLU A 100 -2.58 -5.88 -13.68
CA GLU A 100 -3.68 -6.76 -14.11
C GLU A 100 -3.29 -7.59 -15.32
N LYS A 101 -2.68 -6.98 -16.33
CA LYS A 101 -2.35 -7.63 -17.61
C LYS A 101 -1.10 -8.51 -17.56
N GLU A 102 -0.04 -8.02 -16.90
CA GLU A 102 1.26 -8.69 -16.92
C GLU A 102 1.44 -9.64 -15.72
N LEU A 103 0.81 -9.33 -14.58
CA LEU A 103 1.00 -10.10 -13.34
C LEU A 103 -0.29 -10.81 -12.88
N ASN A 104 -1.43 -10.59 -13.54
CA ASN A 104 -2.74 -11.09 -13.11
C ASN A 104 -3.04 -10.72 -11.64
N ILE A 105 -2.67 -9.49 -11.24
CA ILE A 105 -2.90 -8.92 -9.90
C ILE A 105 -3.97 -7.82 -10.01
N PRO A 106 -5.16 -7.97 -9.40
CA PRO A 106 -6.18 -6.93 -9.42
C PRO A 106 -5.72 -5.67 -8.70
N VAL A 107 -6.04 -4.49 -9.27
CA VAL A 107 -5.64 -3.17 -8.78
C VAL A 107 -6.85 -2.40 -8.25
N TYR A 108 -6.80 -1.99 -6.99
CA TYR A 108 -7.87 -1.25 -6.33
C TYR A 108 -7.47 0.19 -6.04
N HIS A 109 -8.23 1.14 -6.58
CA HIS A 109 -8.07 2.59 -6.34
C HIS A 109 -8.86 3.11 -5.14
N ASN A 110 -9.67 2.25 -4.50
CA ASN A 110 -10.52 2.58 -3.36
C ASN A 110 -10.46 1.47 -2.32
N ASN A 111 -10.83 1.81 -1.10
CA ASN A 111 -10.95 0.83 -0.03
C ASN A 111 -11.92 -0.28 -0.43
N GLN A 112 -11.60 -1.50 -0.05
CA GLN A 112 -12.43 -2.70 -0.27
C GLN A 112 -12.83 -3.32 1.08
N GLU A 113 -13.98 -3.96 1.06
CA GLU A 113 -14.51 -4.69 2.20
C GLU A 113 -14.38 -6.19 1.96
N TYR A 114 -13.87 -6.89 2.96
CA TYR A 114 -13.72 -8.35 2.91
C TYR A 114 -14.31 -9.00 4.14
N GLU A 115 -14.65 -10.26 4.00
CA GLU A 115 -15.01 -11.13 5.12
C GLU A 115 -14.15 -12.40 5.07
N PHE A 116 -13.39 -12.66 6.14
CA PHE A 116 -12.55 -13.83 6.31
C PHE A 116 -12.91 -14.53 7.61
N ASN A 117 -13.29 -15.80 7.55
CA ASN A 117 -13.72 -16.60 8.72
C ASN A 117 -14.75 -15.90 9.62
N GLY A 118 -15.71 -15.18 9.03
CA GLY A 118 -16.73 -14.41 9.78
C GLY A 118 -16.24 -13.11 10.41
N LYS A 119 -14.98 -12.72 10.18
CA LYS A 119 -14.45 -11.39 10.55
C LYS A 119 -14.51 -10.44 9.36
N THR A 120 -14.96 -9.22 9.60
CA THR A 120 -15.13 -8.19 8.58
C THR A 120 -13.95 -7.22 8.57
N PHE A 121 -13.47 -6.94 7.38
CA PHE A 121 -12.27 -6.10 7.14
C PHE A 121 -12.63 -4.92 6.24
N LEU A 122 -12.12 -3.74 6.57
CA LEU A 122 -12.02 -2.60 5.66
C LEU A 122 -10.54 -2.39 5.35
N ILE A 123 -10.16 -2.56 4.08
CA ILE A 123 -8.76 -2.56 3.64
C ILE A 123 -8.55 -1.46 2.60
N GLY A 124 -7.45 -0.71 2.71
CA GLY A 124 -7.06 0.31 1.75
C GLY A 124 -5.73 0.95 2.07
N HIS A 125 -5.25 1.87 1.21
CA HIS A 125 -4.01 2.59 1.51
C HIS A 125 -4.18 3.62 2.63
N GLY A 126 -5.18 4.48 2.54
CA GLY A 126 -5.48 5.45 3.61
C GLY A 126 -5.35 6.92 3.22
N ASP A 127 -4.73 7.23 2.09
CA ASP A 127 -4.53 8.59 1.61
C ASP A 127 -5.86 9.36 1.38
N GLY A 128 -5.83 10.67 1.66
CA GLY A 128 -6.98 11.56 1.42
C GLY A 128 -8.22 11.28 2.28
N LYS A 129 -8.10 10.61 3.42
CA LYS A 129 -9.24 10.31 4.33
C LYS A 129 -9.42 11.36 5.44
N GLY A 130 -8.48 12.28 5.59
CA GLY A 130 -8.54 13.36 6.59
C GLY A 130 -9.68 14.34 6.36
N PRO A 131 -10.22 14.95 7.44
CA PRO A 131 -11.31 15.93 7.35
C PRO A 131 -10.89 17.25 6.66
N GLY A 132 -9.58 17.60 6.72
CA GLY A 132 -9.00 18.83 6.16
C GLY A 132 -8.43 18.73 4.75
N ASP A 133 -8.46 17.56 4.13
CA ASP A 133 -7.69 17.20 2.93
C ASP A 133 -8.29 17.67 1.60
N LYS A 134 -9.03 18.78 1.60
CA LYS A 134 -9.68 19.30 0.36
C LYS A 134 -8.65 19.65 -0.73
N GLY A 135 -7.48 20.17 -0.33
CA GLY A 135 -6.39 20.52 -1.24
C GLY A 135 -5.81 19.27 -1.91
N TYR A 136 -5.45 18.26 -1.10
CA TYR A 136 -4.96 16.99 -1.57
C TYR A 136 -5.99 16.27 -2.49
N LYS A 137 -7.25 16.20 -2.09
CA LYS A 137 -8.32 15.59 -2.91
C LYS A 137 -8.48 16.27 -4.27
N ARG A 138 -8.39 17.61 -4.31
CA ARG A 138 -8.39 18.36 -5.58
C ARG A 138 -7.17 18.04 -6.43
N MET A 139 -5.99 18.06 -5.83
CA MET A 139 -4.74 17.71 -6.49
C MET A 139 -4.81 16.28 -7.03
N LYS A 140 -5.19 15.29 -6.20
CA LYS A 140 -5.36 13.89 -6.60
C LYS A 140 -6.30 13.77 -7.80
N LYS A 141 -7.46 14.46 -7.79
CA LYS A 141 -8.41 14.46 -8.90
C LYS A 141 -7.82 15.03 -10.19
N VAL A 142 -7.01 16.07 -10.11
CA VAL A 142 -6.31 16.65 -11.27
C VAL A 142 -5.26 15.67 -11.80
N PHE A 143 -4.39 15.15 -10.94
CA PHE A 143 -3.31 14.22 -11.33
C PHE A 143 -3.85 12.90 -11.90
N THR A 144 -4.94 12.37 -11.35
CA THR A 144 -5.52 11.10 -11.84
C THR A 144 -6.43 11.29 -13.05
N SER A 145 -6.66 12.53 -13.51
CA SER A 145 -7.49 12.79 -14.68
C SER A 145 -6.83 12.22 -15.95
N SER A 146 -7.65 11.70 -16.87
CA SER A 146 -7.18 11.21 -18.18
C SER A 146 -6.39 12.26 -18.96
N PHE A 147 -6.73 13.54 -18.81
CA PHE A 147 -6.04 14.65 -19.45
C PHE A 147 -4.62 14.83 -18.89
N SER A 148 -4.45 14.82 -17.57
CA SER A 148 -3.11 14.91 -16.94
C SER A 148 -2.24 13.71 -17.31
N LYS A 149 -2.80 12.49 -17.26
CA LYS A 149 -2.12 11.27 -17.71
C LYS A 149 -1.73 11.38 -19.21
N TRP A 150 -2.61 11.93 -20.05
CA TRP A 150 -2.33 12.11 -21.46
C TRP A 150 -1.19 13.10 -21.71
N ILE A 151 -1.18 14.28 -21.05
CA ILE A 151 -0.07 15.25 -21.15
C ILE A 151 1.24 14.61 -20.67
N TYR A 152 1.23 13.94 -19.53
CA TYR A 152 2.45 13.34 -18.98
C TYR A 152 3.04 12.27 -19.90
N ARG A 153 2.22 11.52 -20.64
CA ARG A 153 2.68 10.53 -21.63
C ARG A 153 3.52 11.12 -22.77
N TRP A 154 3.42 12.42 -23.02
CA TRP A 154 4.25 13.12 -24.02
C TRP A 154 5.60 13.54 -23.49
N LEU A 155 5.83 13.50 -22.20
CA LEU A 155 7.15 13.69 -21.62
C LEU A 155 7.98 12.44 -21.90
N HIS A 156 9.23 12.67 -22.38
CA HIS A 156 10.16 11.55 -22.53
C HIS A 156 10.31 10.82 -21.18
N PRO A 157 10.27 9.48 -21.11
CA PRO A 157 10.34 8.74 -19.86
C PRO A 157 11.50 9.13 -18.95
N ASP A 158 12.69 9.36 -19.52
CA ASP A 158 13.87 9.79 -18.75
C ASP A 158 13.72 11.16 -18.07
N ILE A 159 12.89 12.04 -18.63
CA ILE A 159 12.59 13.35 -18.04
C ILE A 159 11.46 13.20 -17.03
N GLY A 160 10.38 12.54 -17.42
CA GLY A 160 9.19 12.36 -16.59
C GLY A 160 9.50 11.63 -15.28
N VAL A 161 10.17 10.48 -15.36
CA VAL A 161 10.52 9.68 -14.18
C VAL A 161 11.45 10.45 -13.24
N LYS A 162 12.50 11.08 -13.75
CA LYS A 162 13.44 11.90 -12.94
C LYS A 162 12.75 13.08 -12.26
N LEU A 163 11.88 13.78 -12.99
CA LEU A 163 11.12 14.91 -12.43
C LEU A 163 10.20 14.45 -11.30
N ALA A 164 9.48 13.36 -11.49
CA ALA A 164 8.57 12.83 -10.48
C ALA A 164 9.31 12.33 -9.24
N GLN A 165 10.41 11.61 -9.41
CA GLN A 165 11.27 11.18 -8.31
C GLN A 165 11.84 12.37 -7.53
N TYR A 166 12.32 13.41 -8.22
CA TYR A 166 12.79 14.64 -7.58
C TYR A 166 11.69 15.30 -6.74
N LEU A 167 10.47 15.39 -7.27
CA LEU A 167 9.33 15.98 -6.55
C LEU A 167 8.90 15.13 -5.36
N SER A 168 8.95 13.81 -5.49
CA SER A 168 8.64 12.87 -4.40
C SER A 168 9.62 13.02 -3.23
N VAL A 169 10.89 12.94 -3.51
CA VAL A 169 11.96 13.09 -2.49
C VAL A 169 11.88 14.46 -1.82
N LYS A 170 11.68 15.55 -2.58
CA LYS A 170 11.54 16.89 -2.03
C LYS A 170 10.34 17.03 -1.10
N ASN A 171 9.20 16.43 -1.44
CA ASN A 171 8.01 16.44 -0.58
C ASN A 171 8.24 15.66 0.72
N LYS A 172 8.91 14.51 0.67
CA LYS A 172 9.32 13.75 1.88
C LYS A 172 10.23 14.53 2.81
N LEU A 173 11.18 15.29 2.26
CA LEU A 173 12.07 16.16 3.06
C LEU A 173 11.31 17.30 3.76
N ILE A 174 10.16 17.70 3.23
CA ILE A 174 9.31 18.76 3.82
C ILE A 174 8.35 18.20 4.86
N SER A 175 7.85 16.97 4.70
CA SER A 175 6.88 16.32 5.60
C SER A 175 7.51 15.35 6.61
N GLY A 176 8.79 15.04 6.48
CA GLY A 176 9.44 13.87 7.08
C GLY A 176 9.39 13.72 8.60
N ASP A 177 9.32 14.79 9.39
CA ASP A 177 9.30 14.68 10.86
C ASP A 177 7.88 14.53 11.45
N ALA A 178 6.85 14.92 10.69
CA ALA A 178 5.46 14.82 11.15
C ALA A 178 4.90 13.39 11.05
N ASP A 179 5.43 12.60 10.12
CA ASP A 179 4.90 11.26 9.83
C ASP A 179 5.39 10.18 10.82
N VAL A 180 6.43 10.46 11.58
CA VAL A 180 7.05 9.49 12.51
C VAL A 180 6.45 9.56 13.93
N LYS A 181 5.72 10.64 14.27
CA LYS A 181 5.22 10.87 15.62
C LYS A 181 3.74 10.56 15.75
N PHE A 182 3.38 9.75 16.74
CA PHE A 182 1.97 9.55 17.11
C PHE A 182 1.39 10.85 17.68
N LEU A 183 0.30 11.32 17.08
CA LEU A 183 -0.33 12.61 17.39
C LEU A 183 -1.44 12.50 18.45
N GLY A 184 -1.72 11.29 18.96
CA GLY A 184 -2.87 10.98 19.78
C GLY A 184 -4.09 10.59 18.92
N GLU A 185 -4.94 9.70 19.46
CA GLU A 185 -6.09 9.15 18.70
C GLU A 185 -7.03 10.21 18.16
N GLU A 186 -7.16 11.35 18.87
CA GLU A 186 -8.00 12.49 18.53
C GLU A 186 -7.46 13.32 17.35
N ASN A 187 -6.17 13.17 17.04
CA ASN A 187 -5.50 13.93 15.98
C ASN A 187 -5.05 13.03 14.81
N GLU A 188 -5.08 11.70 14.97
CA GLU A 188 -4.80 10.75 13.90
C GLU A 188 -6.00 10.61 12.95
N TRP A 189 -5.92 11.22 11.80
CA TRP A 189 -7.04 11.30 10.85
C TRP A 189 -7.55 9.96 10.37
N LEU A 190 -6.65 8.95 10.22
CA LEU A 190 -7.08 7.60 9.84
C LEU A 190 -7.80 6.90 10.99
N VAL A 191 -7.45 7.17 12.25
CA VAL A 191 -8.20 6.70 13.42
C VAL A 191 -9.59 7.33 13.44
N LEU A 192 -9.67 8.65 13.24
CA LEU A 192 -10.95 9.38 13.13
C LEU A 192 -11.79 8.87 11.95
N TYR A 193 -11.15 8.56 10.82
CA TYR A 193 -11.84 7.97 9.69
C TYR A 193 -12.39 6.57 10.04
N ALA A 194 -11.59 5.73 10.71
CA ALA A 194 -12.01 4.40 11.16
C ALA A 194 -13.21 4.49 12.11
N LYS A 195 -13.16 5.37 13.11
CA LYS A 195 -14.26 5.59 14.05
C LYS A 195 -15.55 6.00 13.31
N ARG A 196 -15.48 6.95 12.37
CA ARG A 196 -16.64 7.35 11.54
C ARG A 196 -17.20 6.20 10.68
N LYS A 197 -16.35 5.30 10.18
CA LYS A 197 -16.81 4.13 9.43
C LYS A 197 -17.60 3.18 10.31
N LEU A 198 -17.17 3.00 11.55
CA LEU A 198 -17.86 2.15 12.52
C LEU A 198 -19.23 2.69 12.94
N GLU A 199 -19.50 3.98 12.80
CA GLU A 199 -20.85 4.57 13.00
C GLU A 199 -21.89 4.05 12.00
N THR A 200 -21.43 3.64 10.80
CA THR A 200 -22.31 3.22 9.70
C THR A 200 -22.31 1.71 9.45
N LYS A 201 -21.20 1.04 9.75
CA LYS A 201 -21.04 -0.40 9.52
C LYS A 201 -19.98 -0.96 10.45
N HIS A 202 -20.25 -2.15 10.99
CA HIS A 202 -19.27 -2.85 11.82
C HIS A 202 -18.14 -3.46 11.00
N PHE A 203 -16.90 -3.27 11.48
CA PHE A 203 -15.69 -3.94 11.01
C PHE A 203 -14.88 -4.44 12.20
N ASN A 204 -14.40 -5.67 12.13
CA ASN A 204 -13.45 -6.18 13.13
C ASN A 204 -12.05 -5.56 12.94
N TYR A 205 -11.65 -5.36 11.69
CA TYR A 205 -10.34 -4.83 11.34
C TYR A 205 -10.43 -3.74 10.27
N LEU A 206 -9.82 -2.59 10.53
CA LEU A 206 -9.66 -1.50 9.57
C LEU A 206 -8.16 -1.31 9.34
N ILE A 207 -7.67 -1.79 8.18
CA ILE A 207 -6.25 -1.94 7.89
C ILE A 207 -5.82 -0.93 6.82
N PHE A 208 -4.81 -0.12 7.15
CA PHE A 208 -4.29 0.92 6.28
C PHE A 208 -2.75 0.98 6.32
N GLY A 209 -2.15 1.62 5.32
CA GLY A 209 -0.77 2.10 5.26
C GLY A 209 -0.69 3.61 5.43
N HIS A 210 0.10 4.26 4.58
CA HIS A 210 0.21 5.71 4.37
C HIS A 210 0.80 6.52 5.54
N ARG A 211 0.59 6.13 6.78
CA ARG A 211 1.04 6.87 7.95
C ARG A 211 2.47 6.52 8.35
N HIS A 212 3.05 5.48 7.77
CA HIS A 212 4.40 4.98 8.02
C HIS A 212 4.70 4.62 9.49
N LEU A 213 3.74 4.73 10.39
CA LEU A 213 3.88 4.44 11.79
C LEU A 213 3.10 3.17 12.15
N PRO A 214 3.76 2.07 12.53
CA PRO A 214 3.07 0.83 12.90
C PRO A 214 2.20 1.05 14.14
N MET A 215 0.89 0.77 14.02
CA MET A 215 -0.08 0.98 15.10
C MET A 215 -1.14 -0.11 15.10
N VAL A 216 -1.53 -0.54 16.30
CA VAL A 216 -2.73 -1.35 16.53
C VAL A 216 -3.52 -0.70 17.66
N LEU A 217 -4.68 -0.13 17.34
CA LEU A 217 -5.49 0.63 18.29
C LEU A 217 -6.91 0.04 18.34
N LYS A 218 -7.46 -0.11 19.55
CA LYS A 218 -8.86 -0.48 19.73
C LYS A 218 -9.74 0.75 19.48
N VAL A 219 -10.57 0.71 18.45
CA VAL A 219 -11.42 1.84 18.02
C VAL A 219 -12.91 1.60 18.24
N GLY A 220 -13.29 0.46 18.80
CA GLY A 220 -14.65 0.06 19.13
C GLY A 220 -14.65 -1.17 20.00
N GLU A 221 -15.83 -1.69 20.35
CA GLU A 221 -15.96 -2.83 21.28
C GLU A 221 -15.22 -4.07 20.76
N ASN A 222 -15.38 -4.41 19.49
CA ASN A 222 -14.73 -5.53 18.80
C ASN A 222 -14.05 -5.09 17.49
N ALA A 223 -13.51 -3.87 17.45
CA ALA A 223 -12.91 -3.27 16.26
C ALA A 223 -11.50 -2.77 16.53
N GLN A 224 -10.59 -3.07 15.62
CA GLN A 224 -9.21 -2.60 15.66
C GLN A 224 -8.88 -1.78 14.40
N TYR A 225 -8.26 -0.63 14.63
CA TYR A 225 -7.54 0.11 13.60
C TYR A 225 -6.10 -0.38 13.55
N ILE A 226 -5.63 -0.67 12.35
CA ILE A 226 -4.26 -1.10 12.12
C ILE A 226 -3.63 -0.19 11.07
N ASN A 227 -2.46 0.37 11.38
CA ASN A 227 -1.55 0.90 10.38
C ASN A 227 -0.36 -0.04 10.26
N LEU A 228 -0.05 -0.44 9.05
CA LEU A 228 0.98 -1.45 8.80
C LEU A 228 2.41 -0.93 9.01
N GLY A 229 2.61 0.39 9.20
CA GLY A 229 3.94 0.98 9.21
C GLY A 229 4.52 1.07 7.82
N ASP A 230 5.82 0.87 7.69
CA ASP A 230 6.55 0.94 6.43
C ASP A 230 7.65 -0.13 6.32
N TRP A 231 8.23 -0.22 5.12
CA TRP A 231 9.40 -1.05 4.83
C TRP A 231 10.69 -0.21 4.72
N ILE A 232 10.66 1.05 5.16
CA ILE A 232 11.82 1.96 5.17
C ILE A 232 12.55 1.88 6.50
N SER A 233 11.79 2.00 7.60
CA SER A 233 12.32 2.11 8.97
C SER A 233 11.89 0.95 9.86
N TYR A 234 10.66 0.48 9.73
CA TYR A 234 10.06 -0.48 10.66
C TYR A 234 10.02 -1.91 10.11
N PHE A 235 10.00 -2.10 8.81
CA PHE A 235 9.90 -3.43 8.16
C PHE A 235 8.73 -4.27 8.67
N THR A 236 7.61 -3.61 8.93
CA THR A 236 6.44 -4.24 9.55
C THR A 236 5.44 -4.75 8.52
N TYR A 237 4.74 -5.80 8.88
CA TYR A 237 3.70 -6.44 8.08
C TYR A 237 2.59 -7.01 8.96
N GLY A 238 1.38 -7.12 8.43
CA GLY A 238 0.25 -7.72 9.10
C GLY A 238 0.10 -9.19 8.77
N VAL A 239 -0.39 -9.97 9.73
CA VAL A 239 -0.75 -11.38 9.58
C VAL A 239 -2.11 -11.63 10.20
N PHE A 240 -3.01 -12.25 9.45
CA PHE A 240 -4.26 -12.80 9.98
C PHE A 240 -4.24 -14.33 9.83
N ASP A 241 -4.32 -15.03 10.95
CA ASP A 241 -4.20 -16.50 11.01
C ASP A 241 -5.55 -17.24 10.89
N GLY A 242 -6.63 -16.50 10.66
CA GLY A 242 -8.00 -17.00 10.63
C GLY A 242 -8.80 -16.70 11.89
N GLU A 243 -8.16 -16.34 13.00
CA GLU A 243 -8.78 -16.00 14.28
C GLU A 243 -8.41 -14.57 14.73
N LYS A 244 -7.11 -14.23 14.71
CA LYS A 244 -6.57 -12.97 15.19
C LYS A 244 -5.64 -12.31 14.18
N PHE A 245 -5.57 -11.00 14.26
CA PHE A 245 -4.61 -10.19 13.51
C PHE A 245 -3.41 -9.85 14.38
N GLU A 246 -2.21 -9.98 13.84
CA GLU A 246 -0.95 -9.57 14.47
C GLU A 246 -0.15 -8.67 13.53
N LEU A 247 0.45 -7.61 14.07
CA LEU A 247 1.47 -6.81 13.41
C LEU A 247 2.84 -7.35 13.79
N LYS A 248 3.69 -7.63 12.81
CA LYS A 248 5.02 -8.25 13.01
C LYS A 248 6.10 -7.42 12.32
N GLU A 249 7.33 -7.54 12.81
CA GLU A 249 8.54 -7.03 12.18
C GLU A 249 9.29 -8.18 11.50
N TYR A 250 9.97 -7.86 10.38
CA TYR A 250 10.73 -8.82 9.56
C TYR A 250 12.23 -8.59 9.66
#